data_3afb9815b2510065d4adcc1eb18b5b6a
#
_entry.id   3afb9815b2510065d4adcc1eb18b5b6a
#
_cell.length_a   1.000
_cell.length_b   1.000
_cell.length_c   1.000
_cell.angle_alpha   90.00
_cell.angle_beta   90.00
_cell.angle_gamma   90.00
#
_symmetry.space_group_name_H-M   'P 1'
#
loop_
_entity.id
_entity.type
_entity.pdbx_description
1 polymer ?
#
loop_
_entity_poly.entity_id
_entity_poly.type
_entity_poly.pdbx_seq_one_letter_code
_entity_poly.pdbx_strand_id
1 'polypeptide(L)'
;SVDFLEDFNPLCYKIPSACATDIELINHIKTKKRPIILSTGMCTMEQIQNATDCLSGSEFAILHCTSTYPLVPGEVNLKMIKTLKKLYDVPIGYSGHEAGLQITYAAVAFGVNIIERHITLDRTMWGSDQAASVEPWGLNKLSRDIRIIEEAIGDGVKKVYESEIPIMNKLRMKP
;
A
#
# COMPACT_ATOMS: atom_id res chain seq x y z
N SER A 1 19.50 16.77 2.04
CA SER A 1 19.29 15.37 1.60
C SER A 1 18.48 15.28 0.30
N VAL A 2 17.40 16.06 0.11
CA VAL A 2 16.60 16.03 -1.13
C VAL A 2 17.48 16.37 -2.35
N ASP A 3 18.22 17.47 -2.27
CA ASP A 3 19.10 17.91 -3.37
C ASP A 3 20.18 16.87 -3.70
N PHE A 4 20.74 16.22 -2.69
CA PHE A 4 21.69 15.10 -2.90
C PHE A 4 21.05 13.92 -3.65
N LEU A 5 19.78 13.62 -3.39
CA LEU A 5 19.08 12.53 -4.10
C LEU A 5 18.88 12.84 -5.59
N GLU A 6 18.80 14.11 -6.00
CA GLU A 6 18.69 14.47 -7.41
C GLU A 6 19.92 14.04 -8.23
N ASP A 7 21.10 13.94 -7.63
CA ASP A 7 22.32 13.45 -8.30
C ASP A 7 22.16 11.99 -8.79
N PHE A 8 21.23 11.23 -8.19
CA PHE A 8 20.91 9.83 -8.54
C PHE A 8 19.70 9.71 -9.47
N ASN A 9 19.09 10.81 -9.90
CA ASN A 9 17.93 10.84 -10.78
C ASN A 9 16.78 9.91 -10.33
N PRO A 10 16.23 10.06 -9.10
CA PRO A 10 15.21 9.18 -8.57
C PRO A 10 13.92 9.25 -9.39
N LEU A 11 13.23 8.12 -9.56
CA LEU A 11 11.95 8.06 -10.28
C LEU A 11 10.83 8.79 -9.53
N CYS A 12 10.86 8.76 -8.21
CA CYS A 12 9.88 9.40 -7.32
C CYS A 12 10.51 9.71 -5.96
N TYR A 13 9.84 10.54 -5.18
CA TYR A 13 10.17 10.76 -3.76
C TYR A 13 9.23 10.01 -2.85
N LYS A 14 9.78 9.33 -1.84
CA LYS A 14 9.01 8.75 -0.75
C LYS A 14 9.11 9.62 0.49
N ILE A 15 7.96 10.12 0.95
CA ILE A 15 7.83 10.86 2.21
C ILE A 15 7.35 9.87 3.28
N PRO A 16 8.18 9.54 4.29
CA PRO A 16 7.78 8.65 5.35
C PRO A 16 6.76 9.32 6.28
N SER A 17 6.00 8.51 7.01
CA SER A 17 4.97 9.00 7.94
C SER A 17 5.50 10.04 8.95
N ALA A 18 6.72 9.87 9.42
CA ALA A 18 7.35 10.81 10.37
C ALA A 18 7.58 12.22 9.78
N CYS A 19 7.59 12.35 8.45
CA CYS A 19 7.80 13.62 7.74
C CYS A 19 6.49 14.15 7.10
N ALA A 20 5.37 13.49 7.29
CA ALA A 20 4.11 13.89 6.67
C ALA A 20 3.58 15.26 7.15
N THR A 21 4.04 15.74 8.31
CA THR A 21 3.69 17.05 8.86
C THR A 21 4.76 18.11 8.62
N ASP A 22 5.89 17.76 7.99
CA ASP A 22 6.97 18.69 7.63
C ASP A 22 6.66 19.39 6.31
N ILE A 23 5.89 20.47 6.40
CA ILE A 23 5.41 21.24 5.25
C ILE A 23 6.57 21.87 4.46
N GLU A 24 7.66 22.26 5.13
CA GLU A 24 8.84 22.83 4.46
C GLU A 24 9.52 21.78 3.58
N LEU A 25 9.71 20.56 4.13
CA LEU A 25 10.25 19.44 3.38
C LEU A 25 9.37 19.07 2.20
N ILE A 26 8.04 18.98 2.40
CA ILE A 26 7.06 18.65 1.34
C ILE A 26 7.16 19.66 0.22
N ASN A 27 7.15 20.96 0.54
CA ASN A 27 7.27 22.03 -0.45
C ASN A 27 8.63 21.99 -1.18
N HIS A 28 9.72 21.68 -0.48
CA HIS A 28 11.02 21.52 -1.12
C HIS A 28 11.06 20.33 -2.09
N ILE A 29 10.53 19.18 -1.70
CA ILE A 29 10.40 18.00 -2.57
C ILE A 29 9.57 18.35 -3.81
N LYS A 30 8.45 19.05 -3.65
CA LYS A 30 7.58 19.49 -4.73
C LYS A 30 8.33 20.28 -5.81
N THR A 31 9.33 21.09 -5.44
CA THR A 31 10.15 21.84 -6.42
C THR A 31 10.89 20.93 -7.39
N LYS A 32 11.11 19.65 -7.06
CA LYS A 32 11.82 18.68 -7.91
C LYS A 32 10.96 18.15 -9.06
N LYS A 33 9.63 18.41 -9.03
CA LYS A 33 8.67 18.03 -10.08
C LYS A 33 8.69 16.52 -10.42
N ARG A 34 8.89 15.68 -9.42
CA ARG A 34 8.84 14.21 -9.52
C ARG A 34 7.60 13.68 -8.81
N PRO A 35 7.08 12.50 -9.19
CA PRO A 35 6.00 11.85 -8.45
C PRO A 35 6.37 11.66 -6.97
N ILE A 36 5.37 11.78 -6.10
CA ILE A 36 5.56 11.72 -4.64
C ILE A 36 4.68 10.63 -4.05
N ILE A 37 5.24 9.80 -3.18
CA ILE A 37 4.51 8.80 -2.41
C ILE A 37 4.54 9.23 -0.94
N LEU A 38 3.36 9.54 -0.37
CA LEU A 38 3.19 10.00 1.01
C LEU A 38 2.62 8.90 1.89
N SER A 39 3.34 8.46 2.92
CA SER A 39 2.79 7.60 3.97
C SER A 39 2.17 8.42 5.09
N THR A 40 1.05 7.94 5.67
CA THR A 40 0.18 8.70 6.57
C THR A 40 0.06 8.10 7.98
N GLY A 41 0.98 7.25 8.39
CA GLY A 41 1.05 6.76 9.77
C GLY A 41 1.25 7.89 10.77
N MET A 42 0.70 7.76 11.98
CA MET A 42 0.76 8.78 13.04
C MET A 42 0.08 10.12 12.68
N CYS A 43 -0.70 10.19 11.60
CA CYS A 43 -1.37 11.40 11.16
C CYS A 43 -2.86 11.37 11.48
N THR A 44 -3.41 12.52 11.87
CA THR A 44 -4.85 12.79 11.85
C THR A 44 -5.32 13.07 10.41
N MET A 45 -6.64 13.01 10.17
CA MET A 45 -7.18 13.39 8.85
C MET A 45 -6.88 14.84 8.48
N GLU A 46 -6.88 15.74 9.44
CA GLU A 46 -6.51 17.15 9.24
C GLU A 46 -5.04 17.29 8.79
N GLN A 47 -4.12 16.55 9.41
CA GLN A 47 -2.71 16.55 9.01
C GLN A 47 -2.51 15.97 7.61
N ILE A 48 -3.25 14.90 7.26
CA ILE A 48 -3.24 14.33 5.91
C ILE A 48 -3.74 15.37 4.90
N GLN A 49 -4.83 16.08 5.22
CA GLN A 49 -5.38 17.13 4.35
C GLN A 49 -4.36 18.25 4.14
N ASN A 50 -3.73 18.74 5.20
CA ASN A 50 -2.72 19.79 5.11
C ASN A 50 -1.54 19.38 4.21
N ALA A 51 -1.06 18.12 4.36
CA ALA A 51 0.01 17.60 3.51
C ALA A 51 -0.42 17.48 2.04
N THR A 52 -1.63 16.99 1.77
CA THR A 52 -2.15 16.84 0.40
C THR A 52 -2.45 18.18 -0.26
N ASP A 53 -2.90 19.18 0.49
CA ASP A 53 -3.08 20.56 -0.01
C ASP A 53 -1.74 21.15 -0.47
N CYS A 54 -0.65 20.90 0.27
CA CYS A 54 0.69 21.29 -0.15
C CYS A 54 1.12 20.57 -1.43
N LEU A 55 0.69 19.32 -1.66
CA LEU A 55 0.99 18.54 -2.85
C LEU A 55 0.09 18.87 -4.04
N SER A 56 -0.92 19.73 -3.87
CA SER A 56 -1.80 20.13 -4.96
C SER A 56 -1.02 20.61 -6.19
N GLY A 57 -1.43 20.11 -7.37
CA GLY A 57 -0.74 20.37 -8.64
C GLY A 57 0.52 19.52 -8.90
N SER A 58 0.82 18.57 -8.01
CA SER A 58 1.86 17.55 -8.22
C SER A 58 1.20 16.18 -8.47
N GLU A 59 1.95 15.28 -9.09
CA GLU A 59 1.59 13.86 -9.16
C GLU A 59 1.96 13.19 -7.84
N PHE A 60 0.98 12.62 -7.11
CA PHE A 60 1.26 11.94 -5.85
C PHE A 60 0.31 10.80 -5.57
N ALA A 61 0.74 9.92 -4.65
CA ALA A 61 -0.05 8.83 -4.10
C ALA A 61 -0.04 8.88 -2.57
N ILE A 62 -1.10 8.36 -1.94
CA ILE A 62 -1.22 8.29 -0.48
C ILE A 62 -1.18 6.82 -0.04
N LEU A 63 -0.32 6.49 0.93
CA LEU A 63 -0.30 5.17 1.55
C LEU A 63 -0.96 5.22 2.93
N HIS A 64 -2.02 4.43 3.11
CA HIS A 64 -2.51 4.12 4.46
C HIS A 64 -1.45 3.35 5.24
N CYS A 65 -1.20 3.75 6.47
CA CYS A 65 -0.09 3.24 7.27
C CYS A 65 -0.42 3.33 8.76
N THR A 66 0.04 2.33 9.53
CA THR A 66 0.14 2.37 10.99
C THR A 66 1.60 2.17 11.37
N SER A 67 2.19 3.16 12.08
CA SER A 67 3.63 3.19 12.34
C SER A 67 3.98 2.58 13.70
N THR A 68 3.70 1.29 13.88
CA THR A 68 4.20 0.44 14.97
C THR A 68 4.90 -0.79 14.38
N TYR A 69 6.00 -1.26 14.98
CA TYR A 69 6.92 -2.26 14.39
C TYR A 69 7.22 -3.42 15.36
N PRO A 70 6.59 -4.60 15.24
CA PRO A 70 5.48 -4.93 14.34
C PRO A 70 4.17 -4.30 14.81
N LEU A 71 3.25 -4.04 13.86
CA LEU A 71 1.94 -3.52 14.19
C LEU A 71 1.01 -4.59 14.77
N VAL A 72 0.04 -4.14 15.57
CA VAL A 72 -1.03 -4.98 16.12
C VAL A 72 -2.20 -5.03 15.12
N PRO A 73 -2.70 -6.22 14.72
CA PRO A 73 -3.74 -6.33 13.69
C PRO A 73 -5.00 -5.49 13.94
N GLY A 74 -5.41 -5.31 15.21
CA GLY A 74 -6.57 -4.50 15.57
C GLY A 74 -6.43 -2.99 15.30
N GLU A 75 -5.19 -2.50 15.09
CA GLU A 75 -4.88 -1.08 14.86
C GLU A 75 -4.71 -0.74 13.37
N VAL A 76 -4.73 -1.74 12.48
CA VAL A 76 -4.50 -1.53 11.03
C VAL A 76 -5.59 -0.70 10.36
N ASN A 77 -6.84 -0.91 10.74
CA ASN A 77 -8.01 -0.21 10.18
C ASN A 77 -8.03 -0.16 8.63
N LEU A 78 -7.98 -1.33 7.96
CA LEU A 78 -7.98 -1.40 6.49
C LEU A 78 -9.18 -0.68 5.82
N LYS A 79 -10.29 -0.47 6.55
CA LYS A 79 -11.42 0.32 6.03
C LYS A 79 -11.02 1.76 5.69
N MET A 80 -9.95 2.27 6.29
CA MET A 80 -9.39 3.60 6.01
C MET A 80 -8.98 3.75 4.54
N ILE A 81 -8.55 2.66 3.88
CA ILE A 81 -8.27 2.65 2.44
C ILE A 81 -9.50 3.10 1.63
N LYS A 82 -10.71 2.59 1.97
CA LYS A 82 -11.95 3.01 1.30
C LYS A 82 -12.31 4.47 1.60
N THR A 83 -12.00 4.95 2.81
CA THR A 83 -12.21 6.35 3.18
C THR A 83 -11.29 7.27 2.36
N LEU A 84 -10.01 6.95 2.27
CA LEU A 84 -9.05 7.71 1.46
C LEU A 84 -9.44 7.72 -0.03
N LYS A 85 -9.85 6.56 -0.59
CA LYS A 85 -10.32 6.47 -1.98
C LYS A 85 -11.57 7.30 -2.28
N LYS A 86 -12.40 7.60 -1.27
CA LYS A 86 -13.57 8.48 -1.44
C LYS A 86 -13.22 9.96 -1.36
N LEU A 87 -12.19 10.30 -0.59
CA LEU A 87 -11.82 11.68 -0.31
C LEU A 87 -10.81 12.24 -1.33
N TYR A 88 -9.97 11.37 -1.90
CA TYR A 88 -8.86 11.77 -2.75
C TYR A 88 -8.93 11.05 -4.09
N ASP A 89 -8.87 11.82 -5.18
CA ASP A 89 -8.77 11.29 -6.55
C ASP A 89 -7.29 11.09 -6.96
N VAL A 90 -6.59 10.27 -6.18
CA VAL A 90 -5.19 9.89 -6.39
C VAL A 90 -5.01 8.41 -6.09
N PRO A 91 -3.93 7.75 -6.58
CA PRO A 91 -3.65 6.38 -6.21
C PRO A 91 -3.53 6.20 -4.69
N ILE A 92 -4.25 5.22 -4.14
CA ILE A 92 -4.20 4.88 -2.71
C ILE A 92 -3.48 3.56 -2.56
N GLY A 93 -2.51 3.53 -1.66
CA GLY A 93 -1.70 2.36 -1.33
C GLY A 93 -1.79 1.96 0.14
N TYR A 94 -1.00 0.96 0.49
CA TYR A 94 -0.84 0.46 1.85
C TYR A 94 0.66 0.27 2.17
N SER A 95 1.09 0.86 3.28
CA SER A 95 2.43 0.66 3.86
C SER A 95 2.29 -0.19 5.11
N GLY A 96 2.73 -1.45 5.03
CA GLY A 96 2.49 -2.49 6.03
C GLY A 96 3.70 -2.79 6.91
N HIS A 97 3.47 -2.81 8.24
CA HIS A 97 4.47 -3.13 9.26
C HIS A 97 4.08 -4.37 10.09
N GLU A 98 3.11 -5.13 9.62
CA GLU A 98 2.69 -6.38 10.23
C GLU A 98 3.73 -7.50 10.03
N ALA A 99 3.78 -8.42 10.99
CA ALA A 99 4.43 -9.71 10.79
C ALA A 99 3.56 -10.59 9.87
N GLY A 100 4.16 -11.17 8.83
CA GLY A 100 3.44 -11.97 7.83
C GLY A 100 2.89 -11.14 6.66
N LEU A 101 2.00 -11.75 5.86
CA LEU A 101 1.52 -11.19 4.58
C LEU A 101 0.00 -11.05 4.51
N GLN A 102 -0.73 -11.57 5.49
CA GLN A 102 -2.20 -11.70 5.44
C GLN A 102 -2.91 -10.34 5.33
N ILE A 103 -2.43 -9.36 6.09
CA ILE A 103 -3.00 -8.00 6.11
C ILE A 103 -2.69 -7.29 4.80
N THR A 104 -1.47 -7.46 4.27
CA THR A 104 -1.11 -6.91 2.95
C THR A 104 -2.00 -7.49 1.85
N TYR A 105 -2.28 -8.81 1.85
CA TYR A 105 -3.23 -9.41 0.89
C TYR A 105 -4.65 -8.84 1.03
N ALA A 106 -5.11 -8.64 2.27
CA ALA A 106 -6.39 -7.99 2.50
C ALA A 106 -6.41 -6.56 1.97
N ALA A 107 -5.34 -5.79 2.14
CA ALA A 107 -5.23 -4.45 1.57
C ALA A 107 -5.34 -4.45 0.03
N VAL A 108 -4.73 -5.43 -0.65
CA VAL A 108 -4.88 -5.63 -2.11
C VAL A 108 -6.36 -5.85 -2.47
N ALA A 109 -7.08 -6.70 -1.73
CA ALA A 109 -8.51 -6.92 -1.95
C ALA A 109 -9.37 -5.67 -1.66
N PHE A 110 -8.88 -4.71 -0.86
CA PHE A 110 -9.49 -3.38 -0.71
C PHE A 110 -9.19 -2.44 -1.89
N GLY A 111 -8.42 -2.90 -2.87
CA GLY A 111 -8.16 -2.19 -4.13
C GLY A 111 -7.06 -1.14 -4.03
N VAL A 112 -6.01 -1.37 -3.24
CA VAL A 112 -4.84 -0.48 -3.24
C VAL A 112 -4.04 -0.65 -4.53
N ASN A 113 -3.39 0.43 -4.96
CA ASN A 113 -2.57 0.48 -6.17
C ASN A 113 -1.07 0.27 -5.88
N ILE A 114 -0.65 0.53 -4.64
CA ILE A 114 0.74 0.51 -4.22
C ILE A 114 0.84 -0.27 -2.90
N ILE A 115 1.82 -1.17 -2.82
CA ILE A 115 2.20 -1.86 -1.59
C ILE A 115 3.63 -1.50 -1.24
N GLU A 116 3.84 -1.10 0.01
CA GLU A 116 5.15 -0.86 0.58
C GLU A 116 5.38 -1.80 1.77
N ARG A 117 6.53 -2.45 1.82
CA ARG A 117 6.95 -3.31 2.92
C ARG A 117 8.44 -3.12 3.21
N HIS A 118 8.79 -3.17 4.49
CA HIS A 118 10.18 -3.36 4.89
C HIS A 118 10.69 -4.72 4.42
N ILE A 119 11.93 -4.79 3.97
CA ILE A 119 12.61 -6.02 3.56
C ILE A 119 13.89 -6.23 4.38
N THR A 120 14.24 -7.48 4.63
CA THR A 120 15.49 -7.87 5.28
C THR A 120 16.01 -9.17 4.69
N LEU A 121 17.29 -9.41 4.78
CA LEU A 121 17.87 -10.72 4.42
C LEU A 121 17.55 -11.78 5.47
N ASP A 122 17.48 -11.38 6.75
CA ASP A 122 17.20 -12.28 7.86
C ASP A 122 16.51 -11.49 8.99
N ARG A 123 15.33 -11.91 9.41
CA ARG A 123 14.54 -11.28 10.48
C ARG A 123 15.16 -11.39 11.87
N THR A 124 16.17 -12.25 12.05
CA THR A 124 16.91 -12.40 13.31
C THR A 124 18.09 -11.43 13.44
N MET A 125 18.39 -10.67 12.38
CA MET A 125 19.44 -9.66 12.41
C MET A 125 19.12 -8.56 13.42
N TRP A 126 20.15 -7.87 13.88
CA TRP A 126 20.02 -6.72 14.77
C TRP A 126 19.34 -5.55 14.05
N GLY A 127 18.35 -4.94 14.71
CA GLY A 127 17.61 -3.78 14.20
C GLY A 127 16.13 -3.80 14.62
N SER A 128 15.55 -2.63 14.82
CA SER A 128 14.17 -2.46 15.29
C SER A 128 13.12 -3.00 14.31
N ASP A 129 13.42 -2.91 13.01
CA ASP A 129 12.43 -3.15 11.94
C ASP A 129 12.46 -4.58 11.39
N GLN A 130 13.48 -5.37 11.79
CA GLN A 130 13.71 -6.71 11.25
C GLN A 130 12.50 -7.64 11.46
N ALA A 131 11.87 -7.59 12.64
CA ALA A 131 10.74 -8.45 12.97
C ALA A 131 9.50 -8.20 12.08
N ALA A 132 9.31 -6.97 11.62
CA ALA A 132 8.22 -6.55 10.73
C ALA A 132 8.58 -6.66 9.24
N SER A 133 9.85 -6.97 8.93
CA SER A 133 10.35 -7.02 7.56
C SER A 133 10.03 -8.34 6.87
N VAL A 134 9.99 -8.29 5.54
CA VAL A 134 9.76 -9.45 4.66
C VAL A 134 11.11 -9.96 4.15
N GLU A 135 11.35 -11.25 4.28
CA GLU A 135 12.54 -11.91 3.72
C GLU A 135 12.38 -12.18 2.22
N PRO A 136 13.47 -12.44 1.46
CA PRO A 136 13.43 -12.57 0.00
C PRO A 136 12.41 -13.59 -0.51
N TRP A 137 12.30 -14.77 0.14
CA TRP A 137 11.30 -15.76 -0.25
C TRP A 137 9.86 -15.28 0.01
N GLY A 138 9.65 -14.54 1.11
CA GLY A 138 8.37 -13.92 1.43
C GLY A 138 8.00 -12.82 0.44
N LEU A 139 8.97 -12.04 -0.04
CA LEU A 139 8.77 -11.02 -1.06
C LEU A 139 8.37 -11.65 -2.41
N ASN A 140 9.03 -12.74 -2.82
CA ASN A 140 8.66 -13.50 -4.01
C ASN A 140 7.24 -14.07 -3.91
N LYS A 141 6.90 -14.63 -2.73
CA LYS A 141 5.56 -15.12 -2.46
C LYS A 141 4.54 -13.98 -2.49
N LEU A 142 4.84 -12.85 -1.86
CA LEU A 142 3.97 -11.68 -1.84
C LEU A 142 3.66 -11.19 -3.25
N SER A 143 4.69 -11.00 -4.07
CA SER A 143 4.55 -10.54 -5.45
C SER A 143 3.69 -11.49 -6.30
N ARG A 144 3.95 -12.80 -6.21
CA ARG A 144 3.15 -13.82 -6.92
C ARG A 144 1.69 -13.82 -6.47
N ASP A 145 1.46 -13.85 -5.17
CA ASP A 145 0.12 -14.02 -4.61
C ASP A 145 -0.74 -12.76 -4.82
N ILE A 146 -0.13 -11.55 -4.86
CA ILE A 146 -0.83 -10.31 -5.26
C ILE A 146 -1.41 -10.47 -6.66
N ARG A 147 -0.65 -10.98 -7.64
CA ARG A 147 -1.16 -11.18 -9.01
C ARG A 147 -2.33 -12.16 -9.07
N ILE A 148 -2.27 -13.23 -8.28
CA ILE A 148 -3.38 -14.18 -8.16
C ILE A 148 -4.63 -13.50 -7.55
N ILE A 149 -4.46 -12.65 -6.53
CA ILE A 149 -5.56 -11.92 -5.91
C ILE A 149 -6.18 -10.92 -6.90
N GLU A 150 -5.36 -10.16 -7.63
CA GLU A 150 -5.82 -9.20 -8.64
C GLU A 150 -6.68 -9.90 -9.71
N GLU A 151 -6.27 -11.05 -10.18
CA GLU A 151 -7.04 -11.86 -11.13
C GLU A 151 -8.34 -12.39 -10.50
N ALA A 152 -8.28 -12.85 -9.24
CA ALA A 152 -9.41 -13.43 -8.54
C ALA A 152 -10.49 -12.40 -8.12
N ILE A 153 -10.15 -11.11 -7.99
CA ILE A 153 -11.11 -10.04 -7.67
C ILE A 153 -12.22 -9.96 -8.72
N GLY A 154 -11.89 -10.12 -10.00
CA GLY A 154 -12.86 -10.15 -11.09
C GLY A 154 -13.65 -8.84 -11.28
N ASP A 155 -14.76 -8.95 -11.99
CA ASP A 155 -15.63 -7.82 -12.39
C ASP A 155 -16.90 -7.66 -11.51
N GLY A 156 -17.12 -8.57 -10.55
CA GLY A 156 -18.32 -8.58 -9.70
C GLY A 156 -19.59 -9.06 -10.39
N VAL A 157 -19.53 -9.48 -11.64
CA VAL A 157 -20.70 -9.98 -12.38
C VAL A 157 -20.83 -11.49 -12.21
N LYS A 158 -21.97 -11.96 -11.66
CA LYS A 158 -22.23 -13.39 -11.51
C LYS A 158 -22.56 -14.00 -12.88
N LYS A 159 -21.78 -14.97 -13.29
CA LYS A 159 -21.96 -15.74 -14.53
C LYS A 159 -21.57 -17.20 -14.32
N VAL A 160 -22.04 -18.08 -15.20
CA VAL A 160 -21.57 -19.47 -15.29
C VAL A 160 -20.40 -19.48 -16.26
N TYR A 161 -19.25 -19.95 -15.79
CA TYR A 161 -18.05 -20.10 -16.64
C TYR A 161 -18.13 -21.39 -17.43
N GLU A 162 -17.52 -21.44 -18.61
CA GLU A 162 -17.49 -22.63 -19.46
C GLU A 162 -16.94 -23.86 -18.72
N SER A 163 -15.96 -23.65 -17.84
CA SER A 163 -15.39 -24.72 -17.00
C SER A 163 -16.38 -25.30 -15.99
N GLU A 164 -17.45 -24.59 -15.62
CA GLU A 164 -18.49 -25.06 -14.71
C GLU A 164 -19.55 -25.93 -15.42
N ILE A 165 -19.72 -25.78 -16.75
CA ILE A 165 -20.79 -26.46 -17.50
C ILE A 165 -20.78 -27.98 -17.32
N PRO A 166 -19.64 -28.70 -17.46
CA PRO A 166 -19.61 -30.14 -17.24
C PRO A 166 -20.01 -30.57 -15.85
N ILE A 167 -19.59 -29.79 -14.85
CA ILE A 167 -19.90 -30.05 -13.42
C ILE A 167 -21.36 -29.70 -13.13
N MET A 168 -21.86 -28.62 -13.69
CA MET A 168 -23.26 -28.22 -13.60
C MET A 168 -24.19 -29.32 -14.14
N ASN A 169 -23.89 -29.86 -15.34
CA ASN A 169 -24.69 -30.92 -15.96
C ASN A 169 -24.65 -32.23 -15.17
N LYS A 170 -23.56 -32.47 -14.41
CA LYS A 170 -23.42 -33.70 -13.60
C LYS A 170 -24.13 -33.56 -12.23
N LEU A 171 -24.10 -32.38 -11.60
CA LEU A 171 -24.50 -32.24 -10.21
C LEU A 171 -25.85 -31.53 -10.02
N ARG A 172 -26.31 -30.77 -11.01
CA ARG A 172 -27.58 -30.03 -10.87
C ARG A 172 -28.75 -30.98 -11.00
N MET A 173 -29.57 -31.09 -9.96
CA MET A 173 -30.73 -32.00 -9.92
C MET A 173 -31.97 -31.43 -10.63
N LYS A 174 -32.03 -30.11 -10.82
CA LYS A 174 -33.10 -29.42 -11.57
C LYS A 174 -32.47 -28.27 -12.37
N PRO A 175 -33.00 -27.93 -13.55
CA PRO A 175 -32.52 -26.83 -14.38
C PRO A 175 -32.63 -25.47 -13.69
#